data_8ffc74d20b20ac7c3a30ce248dc14f98
#
_entry.id   8ffc74d20b20ac7c3a30ce248dc14f98
#
_cell.length_a   1.000
_cell.length_b   1.000
_cell.length_c   1.000
_cell.angle_alpha   90.00
_cell.angle_beta   90.00
_cell.angle_gamma   90.00
#
_symmetry.space_group_name_H-M   'P 1'
#
loop_
_entity.id
_entity.type
_entity.pdbx_description
1 polymer ?
#
loop_
_entity_poly.entity_id
_entity_poly.type
_entity_poly.pdbx_seq_one_letter_code
_entity_poly.pdbx_strand_id
1 'polypeptide(L)'
;MSQETFSWVESQVTESLSRLKISKVYGLLLHCPMQLTESVGVDLWCALQKVKHIGLVDKIGFSIYSPGELDTLWPLFKPDLVQVPYNVIDRRFEESGWLRCMYKNSVEVHVRSIFLQGLLILPKEDRPLKFDPWKNLWTRWDKWLNSENITAQQACLRFALSNQYIDKVVIGVDNIEQLKQILSSSLEPLLVPEEFSEADLNLINPSHWSLL
;
A
#
# COMPACT_ATOMS: atom_id res chain seq x y z
N MET A 1 -13.89 26.64 2.68
CA MET A 1 -13.46 26.01 1.40
C MET A 1 -13.52 27.06 0.32
N SER A 2 -12.40 27.31 -0.36
CA SER A 2 -12.39 28.21 -1.50
C SER A 2 -13.13 27.55 -2.69
N GLN A 3 -13.85 28.36 -3.47
CA GLN A 3 -14.53 27.86 -4.67
C GLN A 3 -13.52 27.38 -5.72
N GLU A 4 -12.36 28.01 -5.77
CA GLU A 4 -11.27 27.67 -6.67
C GLU A 4 -10.71 26.25 -6.38
N THR A 5 -10.43 25.93 -5.10
CA THR A 5 -9.95 24.60 -4.70
C THR A 5 -10.94 23.51 -5.06
N PHE A 6 -12.24 23.75 -4.82
CA PHE A 6 -13.26 22.78 -5.18
C PHE A 6 -13.34 22.57 -6.69
N SER A 7 -13.39 23.65 -7.48
CA SER A 7 -13.48 23.54 -8.95
C SER A 7 -12.28 22.82 -9.55
N TRP A 8 -11.09 23.03 -8.97
CA TRP A 8 -9.90 22.30 -9.39
C TRP A 8 -10.00 20.80 -9.08
N VAL A 9 -10.35 20.41 -7.85
CA VAL A 9 -10.50 18.99 -7.46
C VAL A 9 -11.58 18.32 -8.31
N GLU A 10 -12.74 18.96 -8.49
CA GLU A 10 -13.84 18.44 -9.29
C GLU A 10 -13.42 18.22 -10.76
N SER A 11 -12.66 19.16 -11.35
CA SER A 11 -12.15 19.00 -12.71
C SER A 11 -11.19 17.83 -12.85
N GLN A 12 -10.26 17.64 -11.89
CA GLN A 12 -9.31 16.52 -11.89
C GLN A 12 -10.03 15.17 -11.79
N VAL A 13 -11.03 15.07 -10.92
CA VAL A 13 -11.84 13.86 -10.78
C VAL A 13 -12.64 13.59 -12.05
N THR A 14 -13.33 14.60 -12.58
CA THR A 14 -14.15 14.47 -13.80
C THR A 14 -13.31 14.06 -15.02
N GLU A 15 -12.13 14.66 -15.18
CA GLU A 15 -11.20 14.27 -16.25
C GLU A 15 -10.75 12.81 -16.11
N SER A 16 -10.47 12.36 -14.87
CA SER A 16 -10.10 10.96 -14.59
C SER A 16 -11.26 10.01 -14.92
N LEU A 17 -12.47 10.35 -14.52
CA LEU A 17 -13.68 9.57 -14.84
C LEU A 17 -13.91 9.48 -16.36
N SER A 18 -13.71 10.58 -17.08
CA SER A 18 -13.80 10.62 -18.54
C SER A 18 -12.79 9.70 -19.22
N ARG A 19 -11.52 9.74 -18.76
CA ARG A 19 -10.46 8.84 -19.28
C ARG A 19 -10.74 7.37 -18.98
N LEU A 20 -11.27 7.07 -17.81
CA LEU A 20 -11.66 5.71 -17.40
C LEU A 20 -12.98 5.24 -18.04
N LYS A 21 -13.75 6.15 -18.66
CA LYS A 21 -15.07 5.88 -19.24
C LYS A 21 -16.08 5.32 -18.23
N ILE A 22 -16.05 5.85 -17.02
CA ILE A 22 -16.96 5.50 -15.91
C ILE A 22 -17.55 6.78 -15.33
N SER A 23 -18.66 6.65 -14.62
CA SER A 23 -19.35 7.79 -13.98
C SER A 23 -18.90 8.05 -12.53
N LYS A 24 -18.23 7.06 -11.91
CA LYS A 24 -17.83 7.12 -10.51
C LYS A 24 -16.65 6.19 -10.24
N VAL A 25 -15.75 6.57 -9.34
CA VAL A 25 -14.70 5.70 -8.80
C VAL A 25 -15.03 5.27 -7.37
N TYR A 26 -14.58 4.08 -7.00
CA TYR A 26 -14.73 3.56 -5.65
C TYR A 26 -13.94 4.36 -4.61
N GLY A 27 -12.69 4.68 -4.88
CA GLY A 27 -11.83 5.40 -3.95
C GLY A 27 -10.98 6.47 -4.62
N LEU A 28 -10.85 7.60 -3.97
CA LEU A 28 -9.94 8.69 -4.33
C LEU A 28 -8.94 8.91 -3.19
N LEU A 29 -7.67 8.76 -3.48
CA LEU A 29 -6.59 8.87 -2.50
C LEU A 29 -5.68 10.05 -2.79
N LEU A 30 -5.38 10.85 -1.77
CA LEU A 30 -4.28 11.80 -1.85
C LEU A 30 -2.95 11.03 -1.83
N HIS A 31 -2.14 11.26 -2.86
CA HIS A 31 -0.82 10.62 -2.98
C HIS A 31 0.23 11.30 -2.09
N CYS A 32 0.09 12.60 -1.84
CA CYS A 32 0.93 13.39 -0.94
C CYS A 32 0.07 14.00 0.18
N PRO A 33 -0.46 13.19 1.12
CA PRO A 33 -1.47 13.66 2.07
C PRO A 33 -0.93 14.65 3.09
N MET A 34 0.38 14.76 3.27
CA MET A 34 0.99 15.75 4.18
C MET A 34 0.70 17.19 3.76
N GLN A 35 0.35 17.46 2.49
CA GLN A 35 -0.16 18.77 2.06
C GLN A 35 -1.43 19.19 2.79
N LEU A 36 -2.16 18.26 3.42
CA LEU A 36 -3.31 18.60 4.26
C LEU A 36 -2.92 19.35 5.54
N THR A 37 -1.66 19.31 5.96
CA THR A 37 -1.14 20.07 7.12
C THR A 37 -0.73 21.49 6.76
N GLU A 38 -0.76 21.85 5.48
CA GLU A 38 -0.46 23.18 4.98
C GLU A 38 -1.69 24.09 5.05
N SER A 39 -1.49 25.38 4.76
CA SER A 39 -2.54 26.42 4.87
C SER A 39 -3.81 26.12 4.04
N VAL A 40 -3.68 25.42 2.92
CA VAL A 40 -4.80 25.04 2.03
C VAL A 40 -5.38 23.67 2.36
N GLY A 41 -4.84 22.95 3.35
CA GLY A 41 -5.19 21.57 3.61
C GLY A 41 -6.63 21.34 4.00
N VAL A 42 -7.20 22.21 4.85
CA VAL A 42 -8.61 22.14 5.24
C VAL A 42 -9.51 22.34 4.03
N ASP A 43 -9.21 23.30 3.16
CA ASP A 43 -9.98 23.54 1.93
C ASP A 43 -9.92 22.36 0.97
N LEU A 44 -8.73 21.74 0.83
CA LEU A 44 -8.55 20.54 0.03
C LEU A 44 -9.37 19.36 0.59
N TRP A 45 -9.33 19.13 1.90
CA TRP A 45 -10.13 18.08 2.52
C TRP A 45 -11.64 18.28 2.35
N CYS A 46 -12.11 19.52 2.54
CA CYS A 46 -13.51 19.88 2.28
C CYS A 46 -13.90 19.63 0.81
N ALA A 47 -13.01 19.92 -0.14
CA ALA A 47 -13.25 19.66 -1.55
C ALA A 47 -13.37 18.15 -1.85
N LEU A 48 -12.52 17.32 -1.24
CA LEU A 48 -12.65 15.85 -1.34
C LEU A 48 -13.96 15.33 -0.75
N GLN A 49 -14.37 15.84 0.41
CA GLN A 49 -15.67 15.50 1.00
C GLN A 49 -16.84 15.89 0.08
N LYS A 50 -16.73 17.03 -0.61
CA LYS A 50 -17.76 17.50 -1.53
C LYS A 50 -17.86 16.64 -2.79
N VAL A 51 -16.73 16.22 -3.42
CA VAL A 51 -16.77 15.31 -4.58
C VAL A 51 -17.34 13.94 -4.20
N LYS A 52 -17.11 13.49 -2.95
CA LYS A 52 -17.79 12.31 -2.40
C LYS A 52 -19.28 12.55 -2.24
N HIS A 53 -19.68 13.66 -1.65
CA HIS A 53 -21.10 14.00 -1.40
C HIS A 53 -21.92 14.08 -2.69
N ILE A 54 -21.35 14.64 -3.77
CA ILE A 54 -22.02 14.71 -5.08
C ILE A 54 -21.96 13.40 -5.88
N GLY A 55 -21.34 12.34 -5.32
CA GLY A 55 -21.40 10.99 -5.85
C GLY A 55 -20.36 10.66 -6.95
N LEU A 56 -19.35 11.50 -7.14
CA LEU A 56 -18.25 11.21 -8.09
C LEU A 56 -17.30 10.14 -7.54
N VAL A 57 -17.19 10.00 -6.23
CA VAL A 57 -16.36 9.00 -5.54
C VAL A 57 -17.14 8.39 -4.37
N ASP A 58 -16.92 7.12 -4.04
CA ASP A 58 -17.55 6.48 -2.88
C ASP A 58 -16.75 6.69 -1.59
N LYS A 59 -15.42 6.64 -1.67
CA LYS A 59 -14.51 6.76 -0.53
C LYS A 59 -13.38 7.75 -0.82
N ILE A 60 -12.97 8.49 0.20
CA ILE A 60 -11.82 9.39 0.15
C ILE A 60 -10.78 8.99 1.19
N GLY A 61 -9.51 9.24 0.92
CA GLY A 61 -8.48 8.89 1.88
C GLY A 61 -7.05 9.21 1.43
N PHE A 62 -6.12 8.42 1.93
CA PHE A 62 -4.68 8.67 1.84
C PHE A 62 -3.93 7.49 1.24
N SER A 63 -2.89 7.77 0.45
CA SER A 63 -1.82 6.83 0.16
C SER A 63 -0.56 7.32 0.90
N ILE A 64 -0.09 6.55 1.86
CA ILE A 64 0.97 6.92 2.79
C ILE A 64 2.13 5.93 2.74
N TYR A 65 3.29 6.35 3.27
CA TYR A 65 4.53 5.57 3.25
C TYR A 65 5.02 5.15 4.63
N SER A 66 4.56 5.85 5.68
CA SER A 66 5.00 5.56 7.05
C SER A 66 3.86 5.70 8.05
N PRO A 67 3.92 4.97 9.19
CA PRO A 67 2.98 5.14 10.29
C PRO A 67 2.93 6.57 10.84
N GLY A 68 4.07 7.28 10.88
CA GLY A 68 4.15 8.66 11.38
C GLY A 68 3.31 9.67 10.60
N GLU A 69 3.01 9.38 9.33
CA GLU A 69 2.07 10.21 8.58
C GLU A 69 0.65 10.10 9.15
N LEU A 70 0.23 8.90 9.60
CA LEU A 70 -1.06 8.73 10.28
C LEU A 70 -1.07 9.40 11.65
N ASP A 71 0.03 9.35 12.41
CA ASP A 71 0.12 10.03 13.71
C ASP A 71 -0.20 11.52 13.55
N THR A 72 0.20 12.12 12.43
CA THR A 72 -0.04 13.53 12.11
C THR A 72 -1.43 13.80 11.56
N LEU A 73 -1.90 12.96 10.62
CA LEU A 73 -3.13 13.22 9.87
C LEU A 73 -4.39 12.75 10.59
N TRP A 74 -4.31 11.66 11.33
CA TRP A 74 -5.46 10.99 11.96
C TRP A 74 -6.26 11.85 12.95
N PRO A 75 -5.63 12.69 13.79
CA PRO A 75 -6.36 13.59 14.68
C PRO A 75 -7.19 14.64 13.95
N LEU A 76 -6.79 15.00 12.73
CA LEU A 76 -7.34 16.13 11.97
C LEU A 76 -8.34 15.69 10.90
N PHE A 77 -8.08 14.58 10.25
CA PHE A 77 -8.81 14.11 9.09
C PHE A 77 -9.25 12.66 9.24
N LYS A 78 -10.51 12.38 8.90
CA LYS A 78 -11.08 11.03 8.99
C LYS A 78 -11.21 10.44 7.59
N PRO A 79 -10.26 9.61 7.14
CA PRO A 79 -10.37 8.93 5.86
C PRO A 79 -11.39 7.80 5.91
N ASP A 80 -11.96 7.45 4.76
CA ASP A 80 -12.74 6.21 4.59
C ASP A 80 -11.84 5.03 4.23
N LEU A 81 -10.67 5.33 3.66
CA LEU A 81 -9.76 4.38 3.04
C LEU A 81 -8.32 4.86 3.16
N VAL A 82 -7.41 3.95 3.54
CA VAL A 82 -5.97 4.24 3.57
C VAL A 82 -5.23 3.15 2.80
N GLN A 83 -4.30 3.58 1.94
CA GLN A 83 -3.40 2.67 1.25
C GLN A 83 -1.99 2.76 1.83
N VAL A 84 -1.42 1.61 2.22
CA VAL A 84 -0.13 1.52 2.91
C VAL A 84 0.79 0.47 2.26
N PRO A 85 2.13 0.61 2.36
CA PRO A 85 3.03 -0.49 2.04
C PRO A 85 2.91 -1.58 3.12
N TYR A 86 2.89 -2.84 2.68
CA TYR A 86 2.90 -4.00 3.58
C TYR A 86 3.41 -5.23 2.85
N ASN A 87 4.40 -5.88 3.40
CA ASN A 87 4.92 -7.13 2.86
C ASN A 87 5.67 -7.93 3.97
N VAL A 88 6.22 -9.05 3.60
CA VAL A 88 6.89 -9.99 4.51
C VAL A 88 7.97 -9.33 5.37
N ILE A 89 8.67 -8.34 4.83
CA ILE A 89 9.76 -7.65 5.54
C ILE A 89 9.38 -6.24 6.00
N ASP A 90 8.42 -5.57 5.39
CA ASP A 90 7.90 -4.27 5.86
C ASP A 90 6.58 -4.47 6.62
N ARG A 91 6.66 -4.62 7.93
CA ARG A 91 5.50 -4.81 8.83
C ARG A 91 5.22 -3.59 9.70
N ARG A 92 5.80 -2.43 9.39
CA ARG A 92 5.72 -1.23 10.22
C ARG A 92 4.29 -0.81 10.57
N PHE A 93 3.34 -0.93 9.65
CA PHE A 93 1.93 -0.59 9.92
C PHE A 93 1.22 -1.61 10.83
N GLU A 94 1.63 -2.86 10.83
CA GLU A 94 1.16 -3.88 11.76
C GLU A 94 1.78 -3.66 13.15
N GLU A 95 3.09 -3.55 13.23
CA GLU A 95 3.87 -3.39 14.46
C GLU A 95 3.52 -2.09 15.21
N SER A 96 3.25 -1.01 14.49
CA SER A 96 2.77 0.25 15.09
C SER A 96 1.33 0.18 15.62
N GLY A 97 0.59 -0.88 15.28
CA GLY A 97 -0.81 -1.04 15.65
C GLY A 97 -1.81 -0.28 14.77
N TRP A 98 -1.33 0.45 13.73
CA TRP A 98 -2.21 1.23 12.87
C TRP A 98 -3.19 0.39 12.07
N LEU A 99 -2.82 -0.81 11.58
CA LEU A 99 -3.78 -1.69 10.90
C LEU A 99 -4.98 -1.99 11.78
N ARG A 100 -4.74 -2.35 13.04
CA ARG A 100 -5.80 -2.61 14.03
C ARG A 100 -6.60 -1.35 14.38
N CYS A 101 -5.93 -0.20 14.46
CA CYS A 101 -6.60 1.08 14.74
C CYS A 101 -7.56 1.45 13.62
N MET A 102 -7.14 1.37 12.36
CA MET A 102 -7.97 1.63 11.19
C MET A 102 -9.18 0.68 11.15
N TYR A 103 -8.97 -0.61 11.31
CA TYR A 103 -10.04 -1.62 11.37
C TYR A 103 -11.10 -1.29 12.43
N LYS A 104 -10.68 -0.95 13.66
CA LYS A 104 -11.61 -0.58 14.75
C LYS A 104 -12.42 0.68 14.47
N ASN A 105 -11.92 1.56 13.61
CA ASN A 105 -12.59 2.79 13.21
C ASN A 105 -13.32 2.65 11.86
N SER A 106 -13.49 1.43 11.34
CA SER A 106 -14.16 1.15 10.06
C SER A 106 -13.53 1.87 8.87
N VAL A 107 -12.23 2.09 8.92
CA VAL A 107 -11.42 2.62 7.81
C VAL A 107 -10.86 1.46 7.02
N GLU A 108 -11.14 1.43 5.74
CA GLU A 108 -10.70 0.38 4.83
C GLU A 108 -9.20 0.46 4.58
N VAL A 109 -8.51 -0.68 4.62
CA VAL A 109 -7.07 -0.75 4.42
C VAL A 109 -6.75 -1.48 3.12
N HIS A 110 -6.12 -0.78 2.19
CA HIS A 110 -5.54 -1.37 1.00
C HIS A 110 -4.02 -1.45 1.16
N VAL A 111 -3.43 -2.63 0.95
CA VAL A 111 -1.98 -2.77 0.97
C VAL A 111 -1.40 -2.84 -0.43
N ARG A 112 -0.26 -2.22 -0.60
CA ARG A 112 0.55 -2.23 -1.83
C ARG A 112 1.97 -2.69 -1.55
N SER A 113 2.76 -2.85 -2.61
CA SER A 113 4.18 -3.22 -2.52
C SER A 113 4.43 -4.59 -1.86
N ILE A 114 3.49 -5.52 -1.99
CA ILE A 114 3.60 -6.85 -1.37
C ILE A 114 4.80 -7.65 -1.90
N PHE A 115 5.28 -7.34 -3.09
CA PHE A 115 6.48 -7.92 -3.71
C PHE A 115 7.72 -7.02 -3.60
N LEU A 116 7.62 -5.88 -2.91
CA LEU A 116 8.69 -4.89 -2.76
C LEU A 116 9.36 -4.55 -4.11
N GLN A 117 8.59 -4.00 -5.05
CA GLN A 117 9.04 -3.73 -6.43
C GLN A 117 9.63 -4.95 -7.15
N GLY A 118 9.17 -6.14 -6.80
CA GLY A 118 9.67 -7.39 -7.37
C GLY A 118 10.86 -8.01 -6.63
N LEU A 119 11.55 -7.27 -5.76
CA LEU A 119 12.77 -7.73 -5.07
C LEU A 119 12.54 -9.04 -4.27
N LEU A 120 11.39 -9.17 -3.59
CA LEU A 120 11.08 -10.36 -2.80
C LEU A 120 10.88 -11.63 -3.62
N ILE A 121 10.53 -11.49 -4.90
CA ILE A 121 10.25 -12.62 -5.78
C ILE A 121 11.40 -12.93 -6.77
N LEU A 122 12.45 -12.10 -6.77
CA LEU A 122 13.63 -12.37 -7.60
C LEU A 122 14.37 -13.61 -7.12
N PRO A 123 14.82 -14.49 -8.05
CA PRO A 123 15.79 -15.53 -7.76
C PRO A 123 17.08 -14.95 -7.17
N LYS A 124 17.80 -15.76 -6.41
CA LYS A 124 19.04 -15.32 -5.74
C LYS A 124 20.05 -14.71 -6.71
N GLU A 125 20.21 -15.32 -7.86
CA GLU A 125 21.16 -14.94 -8.93
C GLU A 125 20.79 -13.60 -9.61
N ASP A 126 19.53 -13.22 -9.57
CA ASP A 126 19.02 -12.00 -10.20
C ASP A 126 18.91 -10.81 -9.24
N ARG A 127 19.16 -11.03 -7.94
CA ARG A 127 19.13 -9.94 -6.96
C ARG A 127 20.29 -8.98 -7.19
N PRO A 128 20.01 -7.65 -7.38
CA PRO A 128 21.07 -6.67 -7.61
C PRO A 128 22.05 -6.57 -6.43
N LEU A 129 23.35 -6.42 -6.74
CA LEU A 129 24.44 -6.35 -5.75
C LEU A 129 24.24 -5.29 -4.65
N LYS A 130 23.54 -4.22 -4.95
CA LYS A 130 23.21 -3.20 -3.95
C LYS A 130 22.40 -3.72 -2.75
N PHE A 131 21.80 -4.89 -2.85
CA PHE A 131 21.09 -5.56 -1.76
C PHE A 131 21.94 -6.61 -1.02
N ASP A 132 23.23 -6.72 -1.32
CA ASP A 132 24.17 -7.60 -0.61
C ASP A 132 24.35 -7.29 0.88
N PRO A 133 24.22 -6.05 1.36
CA PRO A 133 24.23 -5.78 2.80
C PRO A 133 23.24 -6.65 3.58
N TRP A 134 22.13 -7.05 2.97
CA TRP A 134 21.08 -7.91 3.60
C TRP A 134 21.16 -9.38 3.17
N LYS A 135 22.34 -9.87 2.73
CA LYS A 135 22.53 -11.26 2.27
C LYS A 135 22.09 -12.32 3.30
N ASN A 136 22.22 -12.03 4.59
CA ASN A 136 21.78 -12.94 5.64
C ASN A 136 20.25 -13.08 5.68
N LEU A 137 19.50 -12.00 5.47
CA LEU A 137 18.06 -12.03 5.31
C LEU A 137 17.67 -12.87 4.09
N TRP A 138 18.30 -12.61 2.94
CA TRP A 138 18.02 -13.36 1.70
C TRP A 138 18.30 -14.85 1.84
N THR A 139 19.37 -15.20 2.54
CA THR A 139 19.73 -16.62 2.78
C THR A 139 18.67 -17.32 3.66
N ARG A 140 18.16 -16.64 4.71
CA ARG A 140 17.08 -17.17 5.55
C ARG A 140 15.78 -17.28 4.75
N TRP A 141 15.44 -16.24 3.96
CA TRP A 141 14.26 -16.20 3.11
C TRP A 141 14.23 -17.38 2.13
N ASP A 142 15.30 -17.56 1.35
CA ASP A 142 15.41 -18.64 0.36
C ASP A 142 15.34 -20.04 1.03
N LYS A 143 16.00 -20.19 2.18
CA LYS A 143 15.96 -21.44 2.95
C LYS A 143 14.55 -21.76 3.46
N TRP A 144 13.86 -20.75 3.97
CA TRP A 144 12.50 -20.90 4.48
C TRP A 144 11.51 -21.25 3.36
N LEU A 145 11.56 -20.57 2.22
CA LEU A 145 10.73 -20.88 1.05
C LEU A 145 10.92 -22.34 0.61
N ASN A 146 12.16 -22.83 0.58
CA ASN A 146 12.45 -24.21 0.25
C ASN A 146 11.90 -25.19 1.30
N SER A 147 11.98 -24.86 2.59
CA SER A 147 11.46 -25.73 3.66
C SER A 147 9.94 -25.84 3.63
N GLU A 148 9.25 -24.76 3.28
CA GLU A 148 7.79 -24.71 3.13
C GLU A 148 7.30 -25.24 1.77
N ASN A 149 8.22 -25.51 0.84
CA ASN A 149 7.92 -25.93 -0.53
C ASN A 149 6.94 -24.98 -1.25
N ILE A 150 7.18 -23.69 -1.12
CA ILE A 150 6.35 -22.61 -1.70
C ILE A 150 7.21 -21.64 -2.52
N THR A 151 6.59 -20.99 -3.50
CA THR A 151 7.26 -19.92 -4.24
C THR A 151 7.22 -18.61 -3.43
N ALA A 152 8.20 -17.72 -3.66
CA ALA A 152 8.25 -16.40 -3.06
C ALA A 152 6.98 -15.58 -3.35
N GLN A 153 6.43 -15.68 -4.56
CA GLN A 153 5.19 -15.05 -4.96
C GLN A 153 4.00 -15.54 -4.11
N GLN A 154 3.87 -16.86 -3.92
CA GLN A 154 2.83 -17.44 -3.07
C GLN A 154 2.99 -16.98 -1.61
N ALA A 155 4.20 -16.98 -1.09
CA ALA A 155 4.48 -16.55 0.27
C ALA A 155 4.07 -15.09 0.50
N CYS A 156 4.49 -14.17 -0.37
CA CYS A 156 4.14 -12.76 -0.26
C CYS A 156 2.63 -12.51 -0.36
N LEU A 157 1.95 -13.17 -1.31
CA LEU A 157 0.52 -13.00 -1.52
C LEU A 157 -0.28 -13.55 -0.34
N ARG A 158 0.01 -14.77 0.09
CA ARG A 158 -0.67 -15.42 1.20
C ARG A 158 -0.45 -14.68 2.51
N PHE A 159 0.77 -14.17 2.77
CA PHE A 159 1.07 -13.33 3.93
C PHE A 159 0.16 -12.10 3.98
N ALA A 160 0.10 -11.34 2.89
CA ALA A 160 -0.72 -10.13 2.84
C ALA A 160 -2.23 -10.45 3.00
N LEU A 161 -2.71 -11.51 2.38
CA LEU A 161 -4.12 -11.93 2.46
C LEU A 161 -4.49 -12.58 3.80
N SER A 162 -3.52 -13.05 4.58
CA SER A 162 -3.78 -13.67 5.89
C SER A 162 -4.07 -12.65 7.00
N ASN A 163 -3.76 -11.39 6.79
CA ASN A 163 -3.95 -10.36 7.81
C ASN A 163 -5.41 -9.87 7.80
N GLN A 164 -6.15 -10.17 8.87
CA GLN A 164 -7.57 -9.84 9.01
C GLN A 164 -7.92 -8.35 8.99
N TYR A 165 -6.94 -7.47 9.10
CA TYR A 165 -7.11 -6.02 9.09
C TYR A 165 -6.92 -5.41 7.70
N ILE A 166 -6.66 -6.24 6.68
CA ILE A 166 -6.44 -5.82 5.30
C ILE A 166 -7.67 -6.17 4.47
N ASP A 167 -8.25 -5.16 3.83
CA ASP A 167 -9.44 -5.34 3.00
C ASP A 167 -9.08 -5.69 1.55
N LYS A 168 -8.01 -5.11 1.00
CA LYS A 168 -7.58 -5.34 -0.37
C LYS A 168 -6.06 -5.35 -0.52
N VAL A 169 -5.59 -6.20 -1.42
CA VAL A 169 -4.19 -6.26 -1.85
C VAL A 169 -4.09 -5.71 -3.27
N VAL A 170 -3.30 -4.64 -3.43
CA VAL A 170 -3.06 -4.00 -4.72
C VAL A 170 -1.76 -4.52 -5.31
N ILE A 171 -1.85 -5.10 -6.49
CA ILE A 171 -0.71 -5.68 -7.20
C ILE A 171 -0.61 -5.10 -8.62
N GLY A 172 0.62 -4.94 -9.09
CA GLY A 172 0.92 -4.71 -10.50
C GLY A 172 1.18 -6.04 -11.20
N VAL A 173 0.79 -6.13 -12.47
CA VAL A 173 1.10 -7.25 -13.36
C VAL A 173 1.52 -6.72 -14.71
N ASP A 174 2.54 -7.33 -15.31
CA ASP A 174 3.08 -6.89 -16.61
C ASP A 174 2.48 -7.68 -17.79
N ASN A 175 1.95 -8.87 -17.51
CA ASN A 175 1.39 -9.75 -18.53
C ASN A 175 0.30 -10.69 -17.96
N ILE A 176 -0.41 -11.36 -18.88
CA ILE A 176 -1.55 -12.22 -18.56
C ILE A 176 -1.12 -13.50 -17.81
N GLU A 177 0.09 -13.98 -18.05
CA GLU A 177 0.65 -15.17 -17.41
C GLU A 177 0.89 -14.93 -15.92
N GLN A 178 1.48 -13.78 -15.56
CA GLN A 178 1.64 -13.35 -14.18
C GLN A 178 0.28 -13.25 -13.47
N LEU A 179 -0.71 -12.63 -14.13
CA LEU A 179 -2.06 -12.53 -13.55
C LEU A 179 -2.65 -13.91 -13.28
N LYS A 180 -2.56 -14.84 -14.24
CA LYS A 180 -3.04 -16.21 -14.06
C LYS A 180 -2.34 -16.94 -12.91
N GLN A 181 -1.02 -16.79 -12.80
CA GLN A 181 -0.24 -17.38 -11.70
C GLN A 181 -0.70 -16.85 -10.34
N ILE A 182 -0.93 -15.55 -10.22
CA ILE A 182 -1.43 -14.92 -8.99
C ILE A 182 -2.82 -15.44 -8.65
N LEU A 183 -3.74 -15.47 -9.62
CA LEU A 183 -5.11 -15.95 -9.42
C LEU A 183 -5.20 -17.45 -9.11
N SER A 184 -4.25 -18.24 -9.62
CA SER A 184 -4.18 -19.69 -9.34
C SER A 184 -3.44 -20.04 -8.05
N SER A 185 -2.82 -19.05 -7.39
CA SER A 185 -2.13 -19.27 -6.12
C SER A 185 -3.13 -19.67 -5.03
N SER A 186 -2.75 -20.62 -4.19
CA SER A 186 -3.56 -20.98 -3.02
C SER A 186 -3.73 -19.77 -2.12
N LEU A 187 -4.97 -19.52 -1.69
CA LEU A 187 -5.31 -18.44 -0.76
C LEU A 187 -5.31 -18.91 0.70
N GLU A 188 -4.81 -20.12 0.99
CA GLU A 188 -4.70 -20.59 2.35
C GLU A 188 -3.80 -19.66 3.18
N PRO A 189 -4.20 -19.33 4.42
CA PRO A 189 -3.40 -18.52 5.31
C PRO A 189 -1.98 -19.07 5.47
N LEU A 190 -1.01 -18.17 5.55
CA LEU A 190 0.39 -18.51 5.75
C LEU A 190 0.99 -17.66 6.86
N LEU A 191 1.49 -18.34 7.89
CA LEU A 191 2.26 -17.68 8.93
C LEU A 191 3.71 -17.56 8.46
N VAL A 192 4.15 -16.34 8.27
CA VAL A 192 5.53 -16.02 7.92
C VAL A 192 6.27 -15.60 9.19
N PRO A 193 7.44 -16.20 9.50
CA PRO A 193 8.20 -15.87 10.71
C PRO A 193 8.44 -14.37 10.91
N GLU A 194 8.33 -13.90 12.15
CA GLU A 194 8.55 -12.49 12.50
C GLU A 194 10.01 -12.05 12.26
N GLU A 195 10.95 -12.99 12.28
CA GLU A 195 12.37 -12.73 12.04
C GLU A 195 12.70 -12.18 10.64
N PHE A 196 11.72 -12.16 9.72
CA PHE A 196 11.86 -11.49 8.42
C PHE A 196 11.49 -10.02 8.46
N SER A 197 10.87 -9.53 9.54
CA SER A 197 10.58 -8.09 9.66
C SER A 197 11.86 -7.28 9.71
N GLU A 198 11.91 -6.19 8.95
CA GLU A 198 13.05 -5.30 8.83
C GLU A 198 12.61 -3.85 9.05
N ALA A 199 13.45 -3.10 9.75
CA ALA A 199 13.23 -1.69 10.00
C ALA A 199 14.14 -0.77 9.18
N ASP A 200 15.11 -1.33 8.44
CA ASP A 200 16.05 -0.55 7.65
C ASP A 200 15.35 0.05 6.42
N LEU A 201 15.13 1.37 6.46
CA LEU A 201 14.47 2.12 5.39
C LEU A 201 15.21 2.04 4.06
N ASN A 202 16.52 1.78 4.06
CA ASN A 202 17.27 1.60 2.82
C ASN A 202 16.85 0.32 2.10
N LEU A 203 16.35 -0.68 2.82
CA LEU A 203 15.81 -1.88 2.20
C LEU A 203 14.32 -1.75 1.88
N ILE A 204 13.51 -1.41 2.89
CA ILE A 204 12.05 -1.50 2.80
C ILE A 204 11.37 -0.32 2.11
N ASN A 205 12.09 0.79 1.90
CA ASN A 205 11.56 1.95 1.19
C ASN A 205 12.22 2.12 -0.20
N PRO A 206 11.53 1.73 -1.30
CA PRO A 206 12.09 1.83 -2.64
C PRO A 206 12.54 3.23 -3.06
N SER A 207 12.02 4.30 -2.44
CA SER A 207 12.47 5.66 -2.75
C SER A 207 13.93 5.92 -2.35
N HIS A 208 14.49 5.13 -1.44
CA HIS A 208 15.89 5.19 -1.03
C HIS A 208 16.84 4.41 -1.95
N TRP A 209 16.33 3.56 -2.82
CA TRP A 209 17.16 2.67 -3.63
C TRP A 209 18.03 3.37 -4.69
N SER A 210 17.70 4.59 -5.02
CA SER A 210 18.55 5.42 -5.87
C SER A 210 19.80 5.92 -5.15
N LEU A 211 19.86 5.79 -3.83
CA LEU A 211 20.97 6.19 -2.97
C LEU A 211 21.95 5.04 -2.68
N LEU A 212 21.57 3.79 -3.03
CA LEU A 212 22.38 2.56 -2.91
C LEU A 212 23.27 2.34 -4.18
#